data_94c0e7117a40dfefa5969291101fcbc5
#
_entry.id   94c0e7117a40dfefa5969291101fcbc5
#
_cell.length_a   1.000
_cell.length_b   1.000
_cell.length_c   1.000
_cell.angle_alpha   90.00
_cell.angle_beta   90.00
_cell.angle_gamma   90.00
#
_symmetry.space_group_name_H-M   'P 1'
#
loop_
_entity.id
_entity.type
_entity.pdbx_description
1 polymer ?
#
loop_
_entity_poly.entity_id
_entity_poly.type
_entity_poly.pdbx_seq_one_letter_code
_entity_poly.pdbx_strand_id
1 'polypeptide(L)'
;LSSYSPNERVFHHVLREPVNDGGQWDMFVNLVRKYGLMPKSVFPETYQSNTTREIDFLINSYIRRFASEARALAVASKKEEIRPLKNQYLEKIYTLCLNAFGVPPKTFDFAYYDDKKKYHIEHDLTPQSFAKEYLGDVLEDYQSIINSPTNDKPFNKNFTVDYIGNVVEGKPINHLNLTMARVEELIIKQLSDGLPVWFGSDVSFYRDRNSASWDDNALDYESAIRFAPEFEKAQT
;
A
#
# COMPACT_ATOMS: atom_id res chain seq x y z
N LEU A 1 -8.08 14.21 9.45
CA LEU A 1 -7.24 15.43 9.67
C LEU A 1 -8.07 16.66 10.03
N SER A 2 -9.35 16.72 9.67
CA SER A 2 -10.22 17.89 9.97
C SER A 2 -10.40 18.17 11.48
N SER A 3 -10.16 17.18 12.33
CA SER A 3 -10.25 17.27 13.79
C SER A 3 -8.95 17.74 14.46
N TYR A 4 -7.85 17.78 13.72
CA TYR A 4 -6.54 18.14 14.26
C TYR A 4 -6.25 19.64 14.10
N SER A 5 -5.60 20.20 15.11
CA SER A 5 -5.07 21.55 15.00
C SER A 5 -3.98 21.60 13.91
N PRO A 6 -3.89 22.70 13.14
CA PRO A 6 -2.82 22.88 12.17
C PRO A 6 -1.40 22.79 12.75
N ASN A 7 -1.25 23.00 14.05
CA ASN A 7 0.03 22.95 14.76
C ASN A 7 0.35 21.59 15.36
N GLU A 8 -0.55 20.59 15.21
CA GLU A 8 -0.31 19.26 15.76
C GLU A 8 0.70 18.48 14.92
N ARG A 9 1.56 17.73 15.62
CA ARG A 9 2.62 16.91 15.03
C ARG A 9 2.08 15.92 14.00
N VAL A 10 0.96 15.27 14.29
CA VAL A 10 0.30 14.30 13.40
C VAL A 10 -0.08 14.96 12.07
N PHE A 11 -0.64 16.17 12.11
CA PHE A 11 -1.01 16.89 10.90
C PHE A 11 0.20 17.18 10.01
N HIS A 12 1.30 17.64 10.60
CA HIS A 12 2.54 17.89 9.86
C HIS A 12 3.16 16.61 9.31
N HIS A 13 3.12 15.51 10.10
CA HIS A 13 3.62 14.22 9.68
C HIS A 13 2.88 13.71 8.44
N VAL A 14 1.55 13.71 8.47
CA VAL A 14 0.73 13.23 7.35
C VAL A 14 0.87 14.13 6.10
N LEU A 15 1.02 15.46 6.28
CA LEU A 15 1.21 16.37 5.14
C LEU A 15 2.63 16.37 4.56
N ARG A 16 3.60 15.79 5.24
CA ARG A 16 4.96 15.67 4.72
C ARG A 16 4.97 14.83 3.45
N GLU A 17 4.25 13.71 3.45
CA GLU A 17 4.16 12.79 2.32
C GLU A 17 2.77 12.13 2.31
N PRO A 18 1.73 12.90 1.90
CA PRO A 18 0.34 12.43 2.00
C PRO A 18 0.01 11.28 1.05
N VAL A 19 0.78 11.10 -0.02
CA VAL A 19 0.70 9.98 -0.96
C VAL A 19 2.10 9.47 -1.21
N ASN A 20 2.27 8.17 -1.17
CA ASN A 20 3.49 7.47 -1.56
C ASN A 20 3.14 6.20 -2.34
N ASP A 21 4.14 5.67 -3.03
CA ASP A 21 4.05 4.39 -3.71
C ASP A 21 4.37 3.28 -2.71
N GLY A 22 3.35 2.59 -2.29
CA GLY A 22 3.43 1.50 -1.33
C GLY A 22 2.07 1.21 -0.72
N GLY A 23 1.96 0.07 -0.04
CA GLY A 23 0.71 -0.29 0.58
C GLY A 23 0.81 -1.55 1.42
N GLN A 24 -0.28 -1.80 2.12
CA GLN A 24 -0.49 -2.98 2.94
C GLN A 24 -1.49 -3.91 2.24
N TRP A 25 -1.50 -5.18 2.64
CA TRP A 25 -2.43 -6.18 2.10
C TRP A 25 -3.89 -5.71 2.12
N ASP A 26 -4.37 -5.20 3.24
CA ASP A 26 -5.74 -4.73 3.38
C ASP A 26 -6.08 -3.56 2.44
N MET A 27 -5.09 -2.71 2.12
CA MET A 27 -5.28 -1.64 1.13
C MET A 27 -5.49 -2.20 -0.28
N PHE A 28 -4.74 -3.22 -0.66
CA PHE A 28 -4.94 -3.93 -1.93
C PHE A 28 -6.33 -4.59 -1.98
N VAL A 29 -6.71 -5.33 -0.94
CA VAL A 29 -8.03 -5.97 -0.85
C VAL A 29 -9.16 -4.96 -0.97
N ASN A 30 -9.05 -3.80 -0.31
CA ASN A 30 -10.03 -2.72 -0.41
C ASN A 30 -10.17 -2.17 -1.84
N LEU A 31 -9.07 -2.04 -2.58
CA LEU A 31 -9.11 -1.62 -3.99
C LEU A 31 -9.81 -2.66 -4.86
N VAL A 32 -9.49 -3.94 -4.69
CA VAL A 32 -10.13 -5.04 -5.44
C VAL A 32 -11.63 -5.08 -5.16
N ARG A 33 -12.03 -4.97 -3.91
CA ARG A 33 -13.46 -4.94 -3.53
C ARG A 33 -14.21 -3.78 -4.16
N LYS A 34 -13.59 -2.62 -4.22
CA LYS A 34 -14.24 -1.42 -4.72
C LYS A 34 -14.23 -1.33 -6.24
N TYR A 35 -13.09 -1.61 -6.85
CA TYR A 35 -12.86 -1.35 -8.25
C TYR A 35 -12.74 -2.61 -9.13
N GLY A 36 -12.61 -3.78 -8.51
CA GLY A 36 -12.37 -5.03 -9.22
C GLY A 36 -10.93 -5.20 -9.65
N LEU A 37 -10.70 -6.08 -10.60
CA LEU A 37 -9.42 -6.35 -11.24
C LEU A 37 -9.55 -6.40 -12.75
N MET A 38 -8.45 -6.19 -13.44
CA MET A 38 -8.34 -6.46 -14.87
C MET A 38 -6.94 -6.97 -15.21
N PRO A 39 -6.80 -7.79 -16.26
CA PRO A 39 -5.49 -8.27 -16.69
C PRO A 39 -4.58 -7.13 -17.16
N LYS A 40 -3.27 -7.30 -16.98
CA LYS A 40 -2.27 -6.35 -17.49
C LYS A 40 -2.32 -6.18 -19.03
N SER A 41 -2.76 -7.19 -19.76
CA SER A 41 -2.99 -7.11 -21.22
C SER A 41 -4.11 -6.15 -21.61
N VAL A 42 -5.07 -5.92 -20.73
CA VAL A 42 -6.23 -5.02 -20.95
C VAL A 42 -5.89 -3.59 -20.51
N PHE A 43 -5.16 -3.43 -19.43
CA PHE A 43 -4.70 -2.13 -18.94
C PHE A 43 -3.19 -2.20 -18.69
N PRO A 44 -2.39 -1.94 -19.75
CA PRO A 44 -0.95 -2.13 -19.69
C PRO A 44 -0.27 -1.03 -18.87
N GLU A 45 0.92 -1.37 -18.37
CA GLU A 45 1.79 -0.41 -17.70
C GLU A 45 2.16 0.75 -18.61
N THR A 46 2.25 1.93 -18.00
CA THR A 46 2.79 3.14 -18.63
C THR A 46 4.20 3.42 -18.11
N TYR A 47 4.86 4.43 -18.68
CA TYR A 47 6.14 4.90 -18.12
C TYR A 47 5.97 5.33 -16.66
N GLN A 48 4.91 6.07 -16.35
CA GLN A 48 4.65 6.61 -15.02
C GLN A 48 4.26 5.54 -13.99
N SER A 49 3.63 4.44 -14.41
CA SER A 49 3.35 3.33 -13.49
C SER A 49 4.60 2.55 -13.09
N ASN A 50 5.63 2.57 -13.93
CA ASN A 50 6.93 1.99 -13.63
C ASN A 50 7.89 2.96 -12.91
N THR A 51 7.59 4.27 -12.92
CA THR A 51 8.43 5.33 -12.33
C THR A 51 7.53 6.40 -11.71
N THR A 52 6.99 6.09 -10.54
CA THR A 52 5.93 6.88 -9.87
C THR A 52 6.43 8.16 -9.20
N ARG A 53 7.73 8.31 -8.99
CA ARG A 53 8.32 9.39 -8.20
C ARG A 53 7.86 10.79 -8.61
N GLU A 54 7.82 11.08 -9.91
CA GLU A 54 7.46 12.40 -10.42
C GLU A 54 5.96 12.67 -10.28
N ILE A 55 5.12 11.70 -10.50
CA ILE A 55 3.66 11.85 -10.34
C ILE A 55 3.30 11.96 -8.86
N ASP A 56 3.92 11.19 -7.99
CA ASP A 56 3.74 11.31 -6.54
C ASP A 56 4.14 12.69 -6.04
N PHE A 57 5.26 13.23 -6.52
CA PHE A 57 5.69 14.60 -6.19
C PHE A 57 4.63 15.64 -6.60
N LEU A 58 4.05 15.52 -7.81
CA LEU A 58 3.03 16.44 -8.30
C LEU A 58 1.74 16.32 -7.48
N ILE A 59 1.26 15.11 -7.22
CA ILE A 59 0.07 14.87 -6.39
C ILE A 59 0.27 15.43 -4.99
N ASN A 60 1.41 15.14 -4.36
CA ASN A 60 1.76 15.65 -3.05
C ASN A 60 1.82 17.20 -3.02
N SER A 61 2.28 17.81 -4.10
CA SER A 61 2.31 19.27 -4.24
C SER A 61 0.90 19.86 -4.31
N TYR A 62 -0.01 19.22 -5.07
CA TYR A 62 -1.41 19.63 -5.11
C TYR A 62 -2.10 19.48 -3.75
N ILE A 63 -1.88 18.38 -3.04
CA ILE A 63 -2.48 18.14 -1.72
C ILE A 63 -1.98 19.16 -0.70
N ARG A 64 -0.68 19.45 -0.67
CA ARG A 64 -0.11 20.46 0.23
C ARG A 64 -0.64 21.86 -0.08
N ARG A 65 -0.76 22.20 -1.35
CA ARG A 65 -1.34 23.49 -1.76
C ARG A 65 -2.82 23.58 -1.37
N PHE A 66 -3.62 22.55 -1.63
CA PHE A 66 -5.00 22.46 -1.14
C PHE A 66 -5.07 22.66 0.38
N ALA A 67 -4.22 21.98 1.16
CA ALA A 67 -4.21 22.12 2.61
C ALA A 67 -3.92 23.55 3.06
N SER A 68 -3.00 24.27 2.39
CA SER A 68 -2.69 25.67 2.66
C SER A 68 -3.88 26.59 2.35
N GLU A 69 -4.50 26.45 1.18
CA GLU A 69 -5.65 27.27 0.77
C GLU A 69 -6.88 26.99 1.66
N ALA A 70 -7.14 25.71 1.99
CA ALA A 70 -8.22 25.33 2.90
C ALA A 70 -8.05 25.92 4.31
N ARG A 71 -6.80 26.02 4.80
CA ARG A 71 -6.50 26.70 6.06
C ARG A 71 -6.83 28.19 5.99
N ALA A 72 -6.44 28.86 4.91
CA ALA A 72 -6.73 30.28 4.72
C ALA A 72 -8.26 30.54 4.73
N LEU A 73 -9.04 29.68 4.06
CA LEU A 73 -10.51 29.73 4.10
C LEU A 73 -11.06 29.50 5.51
N ALA A 74 -10.50 28.53 6.24
CA ALA A 74 -10.94 28.25 7.60
C ALA A 74 -10.67 29.44 8.55
N VAL A 75 -9.52 30.09 8.43
CA VAL A 75 -9.16 31.31 9.19
C VAL A 75 -10.11 32.47 8.83
N ALA A 76 -10.45 32.58 7.55
CA ALA A 76 -11.40 33.61 7.07
C ALA A 76 -12.88 33.27 7.39
N SER A 77 -13.15 32.20 8.15
CA SER A 77 -14.50 31.71 8.47
C SER A 77 -15.36 31.32 7.25
N LYS A 78 -14.72 30.98 6.13
CA LYS A 78 -15.33 30.56 4.85
C LYS A 78 -15.30 29.04 4.68
N LYS A 79 -15.73 28.31 5.68
CA LYS A 79 -15.63 26.83 5.70
C LYS A 79 -16.44 26.16 4.60
N GLU A 80 -17.52 26.78 4.15
CA GLU A 80 -18.38 26.32 3.04
C GLU A 80 -17.64 26.27 1.69
N GLU A 81 -16.60 27.12 1.50
CA GLU A 81 -15.78 27.13 0.29
C GLU A 81 -14.74 25.99 0.24
N ILE A 82 -14.46 25.32 1.37
CA ILE A 82 -13.43 24.26 1.43
C ILE A 82 -13.84 23.03 0.59
N ARG A 83 -15.12 22.64 0.60
CA ARG A 83 -15.58 21.49 -0.17
C ARG A 83 -15.53 21.73 -1.70
N PRO A 84 -15.99 22.85 -2.24
CA PRO A 84 -15.75 23.22 -3.63
C PRO A 84 -14.27 23.23 -4.01
N LEU A 85 -13.42 23.83 -3.19
CA LEU A 85 -11.98 23.85 -3.40
C LEU A 85 -11.40 22.43 -3.45
N LYS A 86 -11.79 21.54 -2.53
CA LYS A 86 -11.38 20.14 -2.54
C LYS A 86 -11.73 19.46 -3.87
N ASN A 87 -12.93 19.66 -4.36
CA ASN A 87 -13.38 19.05 -5.62
C ASN A 87 -12.54 19.54 -6.81
N GLN A 88 -12.18 20.82 -6.87
CA GLN A 88 -11.30 21.37 -7.90
C GLN A 88 -9.91 20.69 -7.89
N TYR A 89 -9.34 20.46 -6.69
CA TYR A 89 -8.06 19.77 -6.56
C TYR A 89 -8.15 18.30 -6.91
N LEU A 90 -9.25 17.63 -6.54
CA LEU A 90 -9.50 16.23 -6.93
C LEU A 90 -9.62 16.08 -8.45
N GLU A 91 -10.30 17.01 -9.12
CA GLU A 91 -10.40 17.02 -10.58
C GLU A 91 -9.03 17.18 -11.27
N LYS A 92 -8.19 18.10 -10.76
CA LYS A 92 -6.81 18.27 -11.25
C LYS A 92 -5.97 17.01 -11.07
N ILE A 93 -6.04 16.38 -9.89
CA ILE A 93 -5.31 15.15 -9.60
C ILE A 93 -5.84 14.01 -10.48
N TYR A 94 -7.15 13.88 -10.63
CA TYR A 94 -7.75 12.87 -11.49
C TYR A 94 -7.30 13.02 -12.93
N THR A 95 -7.33 14.24 -13.47
CA THR A 95 -6.85 14.54 -14.82
C THR A 95 -5.36 14.18 -14.97
N LEU A 96 -4.55 14.50 -13.97
CA LEU A 96 -3.14 14.11 -13.95
C LEU A 96 -2.97 12.58 -13.99
N CYS A 97 -3.75 11.85 -13.20
CA CYS A 97 -3.73 10.37 -13.21
C CYS A 97 -4.18 9.80 -14.55
N LEU A 98 -5.23 10.35 -15.18
CA LEU A 98 -5.67 9.91 -16.52
C LEU A 98 -4.59 10.13 -17.58
N ASN A 99 -3.88 11.25 -17.52
CA ASN A 99 -2.79 11.53 -18.46
C ASN A 99 -1.56 10.65 -18.22
N ALA A 100 -1.30 10.27 -16.98
CA ALA A 100 -0.15 9.47 -16.61
C ALA A 100 -0.37 7.96 -16.83
N PHE A 101 -1.54 7.46 -16.50
CA PHE A 101 -1.85 6.03 -16.48
C PHE A 101 -2.82 5.58 -17.57
N GLY A 102 -3.49 6.52 -18.24
CA GLY A 102 -4.55 6.23 -19.19
C GLY A 102 -5.93 6.11 -18.55
N VAL A 103 -6.93 5.89 -19.39
CA VAL A 103 -8.33 5.71 -18.97
C VAL A 103 -8.58 4.22 -18.80
N PRO A 104 -8.89 3.73 -17.59
CA PRO A 104 -9.20 2.33 -17.41
C PRO A 104 -10.49 1.96 -18.16
N PRO A 105 -10.50 0.84 -18.90
CA PRO A 105 -11.69 0.39 -19.60
C PRO A 105 -12.79 0.01 -18.62
N LYS A 106 -14.04 0.27 -19.01
CA LYS A 106 -15.23 -0.12 -18.22
C LYS A 106 -15.57 -1.59 -18.41
N THR A 107 -15.36 -2.09 -19.63
CA THR A 107 -15.55 -3.49 -20.01
C THR A 107 -14.39 -3.92 -20.91
N PHE A 108 -14.12 -5.22 -20.94
CA PHE A 108 -13.05 -5.82 -21.72
C PHE A 108 -13.33 -7.28 -22.04
N ASP A 109 -12.65 -7.80 -23.05
CA ASP A 109 -12.61 -9.23 -23.33
C ASP A 109 -11.35 -9.83 -22.73
N PHE A 110 -11.48 -11.06 -22.21
CA PHE A 110 -10.36 -11.80 -21.65
C PHE A 110 -10.20 -13.15 -22.37
N ALA A 111 -9.07 -13.32 -23.03
CA ALA A 111 -8.74 -14.54 -23.73
C ALA A 111 -7.51 -15.21 -23.13
N TYR A 112 -7.57 -16.52 -22.93
CA TYR A 112 -6.47 -17.29 -22.38
C TYR A 112 -6.48 -18.75 -22.88
N TYR A 113 -5.35 -19.41 -22.67
CA TYR A 113 -5.23 -20.86 -22.86
C TYR A 113 -5.13 -21.53 -21.49
N ASP A 114 -5.93 -22.56 -21.27
CA ASP A 114 -5.84 -23.37 -20.05
C ASP A 114 -4.61 -24.30 -20.08
N ASP A 115 -4.40 -25.04 -18.99
CA ASP A 115 -3.29 -26.00 -18.84
C ASP A 115 -3.32 -27.11 -19.91
N LYS A 116 -4.48 -27.38 -20.51
CA LYS A 116 -4.67 -28.33 -21.63
C LYS A 116 -4.51 -27.68 -22.97
N LYS A 117 -4.06 -26.42 -23.03
CA LYS A 117 -3.89 -25.61 -24.24
C LYS A 117 -5.19 -25.36 -25.01
N LYS A 118 -6.34 -25.47 -24.36
CA LYS A 118 -7.63 -25.11 -24.94
C LYS A 118 -7.81 -23.60 -24.82
N TYR A 119 -8.20 -22.96 -25.93
CA TYR A 119 -8.49 -21.54 -25.99
C TYR A 119 -9.85 -21.25 -25.35
N HIS A 120 -9.86 -20.19 -24.55
CA HIS A 120 -11.06 -19.62 -23.92
C HIS A 120 -11.11 -18.14 -24.21
N ILE A 121 -12.31 -17.61 -24.35
CA ILE A 121 -12.56 -16.19 -24.44
C ILE A 121 -13.85 -15.86 -23.69
N GLU A 122 -13.79 -14.83 -22.88
CA GLU A 122 -14.93 -14.25 -22.18
C GLU A 122 -15.10 -12.81 -22.63
N HIS A 123 -16.32 -12.42 -22.95
CA HIS A 123 -16.64 -11.12 -23.51
C HIS A 123 -17.33 -10.23 -22.50
N ASP A 124 -17.18 -8.91 -22.68
CA ASP A 124 -17.90 -7.88 -21.93
C ASP A 124 -17.73 -7.94 -20.41
N LEU A 125 -16.58 -8.44 -19.94
CA LEU A 125 -16.27 -8.47 -18.52
C LEU A 125 -16.10 -7.05 -17.97
N THR A 126 -16.64 -6.80 -16.79
CA THR A 126 -16.28 -5.63 -15.99
C THR A 126 -15.15 -5.98 -15.03
N PRO A 127 -14.36 -5.01 -14.53
CA PRO A 127 -13.36 -5.30 -13.50
C PRO A 127 -13.93 -6.04 -12.27
N GLN A 128 -15.16 -5.73 -11.88
CA GLN A 128 -15.84 -6.39 -10.76
C GLN A 128 -16.25 -7.83 -11.09
N SER A 129 -16.82 -8.07 -12.29
CA SER A 129 -17.17 -9.44 -12.69
C SER A 129 -15.94 -10.32 -12.85
N PHE A 130 -14.87 -9.79 -13.40
CA PHE A 130 -13.58 -10.48 -13.51
C PHE A 130 -13.01 -10.85 -12.14
N ALA A 131 -12.97 -9.89 -11.20
CA ALA A 131 -12.50 -10.16 -9.84
C ALA A 131 -13.34 -11.24 -9.15
N LYS A 132 -14.66 -11.18 -9.29
CA LYS A 132 -15.56 -12.18 -8.72
C LYS A 132 -15.37 -13.57 -9.32
N GLU A 133 -15.22 -13.66 -10.64
CA GLU A 133 -15.06 -14.92 -11.36
C GLU A 133 -13.74 -15.61 -11.02
N TYR A 134 -12.63 -14.85 -11.03
CA TYR A 134 -11.29 -15.40 -10.91
C TYR A 134 -10.74 -15.44 -9.49
N LEU A 135 -11.21 -14.59 -8.59
CA LEU A 135 -10.79 -14.60 -7.19
C LEU A 135 -11.88 -15.06 -6.22
N GLY A 136 -13.16 -14.86 -6.56
CA GLY A 136 -14.23 -15.11 -5.59
C GLY A 136 -13.98 -14.36 -4.28
N ASP A 137 -14.11 -15.08 -3.17
CA ASP A 137 -13.90 -14.55 -1.81
C ASP A 137 -12.52 -14.90 -1.23
N VAL A 138 -11.60 -15.46 -2.04
CA VAL A 138 -10.30 -15.94 -1.56
C VAL A 138 -9.49 -14.88 -0.80
N LEU A 139 -9.64 -13.61 -1.15
CA LEU A 139 -8.93 -12.52 -0.46
C LEU A 139 -9.38 -12.32 0.99
N GLU A 140 -10.56 -12.80 1.35
CA GLU A 140 -11.09 -12.74 2.72
C GLU A 140 -10.43 -13.75 3.66
N ASP A 141 -9.88 -14.83 3.11
CA ASP A 141 -9.25 -15.91 3.86
C ASP A 141 -7.82 -15.57 4.31
N TYR A 142 -7.25 -14.47 3.79
CA TYR A 142 -5.91 -14.05 4.14
C TYR A 142 -5.89 -13.08 5.32
N GLN A 143 -4.99 -13.33 6.27
CA GLN A 143 -4.68 -12.47 7.39
C GLN A 143 -3.29 -11.88 7.23
N SER A 144 -3.19 -10.57 7.33
CA SER A 144 -1.89 -9.91 7.39
C SER A 144 -1.19 -10.18 8.73
N ILE A 145 0.05 -10.63 8.66
CA ILE A 145 0.87 -10.99 9.81
C ILE A 145 2.10 -10.07 9.84
N ILE A 146 2.50 -9.64 11.02
CA ILE A 146 3.76 -8.92 11.24
C ILE A 146 4.60 -9.60 12.31
N ASN A 147 5.89 -9.38 12.25
CA ASN A 147 6.78 -9.58 13.39
C ASN A 147 7.32 -8.20 13.82
N SER A 148 6.78 -7.66 14.87
CA SER A 148 7.22 -6.41 15.47
C SER A 148 7.53 -6.67 16.96
N PRO A 149 8.79 -7.03 17.30
CA PRO A 149 9.19 -7.44 18.64
C PRO A 149 9.50 -6.24 19.54
N THR A 150 8.62 -5.24 19.59
CA THR A 150 8.78 -4.07 20.44
C THR A 150 7.91 -4.19 21.69
N ASN A 151 8.34 -3.60 22.80
CA ASN A 151 7.65 -3.72 24.10
C ASN A 151 6.21 -3.20 24.09
N ASP A 152 5.92 -2.22 23.23
CA ASP A 152 4.58 -1.64 23.05
C ASP A 152 3.65 -2.49 22.17
N LYS A 153 4.19 -3.55 21.54
CA LYS A 153 3.44 -4.42 20.63
C LYS A 153 3.51 -5.89 21.03
N PRO A 154 2.77 -6.31 22.07
CA PRO A 154 2.77 -7.70 22.51
C PRO A 154 2.34 -8.66 21.39
N PHE A 155 2.95 -9.85 21.35
CA PHE A 155 2.58 -10.89 20.41
C PHE A 155 1.15 -11.40 20.63
N ASN A 156 0.56 -12.00 19.60
CA ASN A 156 -0.81 -12.51 19.55
C ASN A 156 -1.88 -11.42 19.78
N LYS A 157 -1.57 -10.20 19.34
CA LYS A 157 -2.50 -9.07 19.31
C LYS A 157 -2.56 -8.47 17.93
N ASN A 158 -3.69 -7.87 17.61
CA ASN A 158 -3.91 -7.15 16.37
C ASN A 158 -3.51 -5.68 16.52
N PHE A 159 -2.90 -5.15 15.46
CA PHE A 159 -2.49 -3.77 15.34
C PHE A 159 -2.96 -3.18 14.02
N THR A 160 -3.22 -1.90 14.03
CA THR A 160 -3.53 -1.12 12.83
C THR A 160 -2.49 -0.04 12.60
N VAL A 161 -2.49 0.53 11.40
CA VAL A 161 -1.71 1.73 11.09
C VAL A 161 -2.69 2.84 10.75
N ASP A 162 -2.68 3.88 11.56
CA ASP A 162 -3.57 5.02 11.37
C ASP A 162 -3.15 5.88 10.17
N TYR A 163 -4.12 6.53 9.53
CA TYR A 163 -3.97 7.54 8.48
C TYR A 163 -3.43 7.06 7.12
N ILE A 164 -3.27 5.76 6.89
CA ILE A 164 -2.80 5.22 5.60
C ILE A 164 -3.88 4.46 4.81
N GLY A 165 -5.14 4.59 5.20
CA GLY A 165 -6.26 4.00 4.44
C GLY A 165 -6.44 4.65 3.07
N ASN A 166 -6.54 3.84 2.02
CA ASN A 166 -6.69 4.28 0.63
C ASN A 166 -8.15 4.30 0.12
N VAL A 167 -9.06 3.63 0.81
CA VAL A 167 -10.49 3.58 0.49
C VAL A 167 -11.28 3.97 1.74
N VAL A 168 -12.08 5.04 1.66
CA VAL A 168 -12.78 5.61 2.83
C VAL A 168 -13.72 4.62 3.49
N GLU A 169 -14.45 3.84 2.69
CA GLU A 169 -15.38 2.79 3.14
C GLU A 169 -14.70 1.41 3.33
N GLY A 170 -13.40 1.33 3.09
CA GLY A 170 -12.63 0.10 3.20
C GLY A 170 -12.40 -0.35 4.66
N LYS A 171 -12.04 -1.61 4.83
CA LYS A 171 -11.60 -2.12 6.13
C LYS A 171 -10.29 -1.45 6.55
N PRO A 172 -10.10 -1.17 7.85
CA PRO A 172 -8.81 -0.71 8.34
C PRO A 172 -7.75 -1.80 8.18
N ILE A 173 -6.48 -1.39 8.15
CA ILE A 173 -5.36 -2.33 8.19
C ILE A 173 -5.43 -3.11 9.50
N ASN A 174 -5.23 -4.42 9.40
CA ASN A 174 -5.29 -5.33 10.54
C ASN A 174 -4.16 -6.34 10.50
N HIS A 175 -3.10 -6.08 11.26
CA HIS A 175 -1.94 -6.95 11.38
C HIS A 175 -1.99 -7.76 12.67
N LEU A 176 -1.86 -9.08 12.56
CA LEU A 176 -1.63 -9.95 13.71
C LEU A 176 -0.13 -10.03 14.00
N ASN A 177 0.31 -9.57 15.16
CA ASN A 177 1.71 -9.63 15.56
C ASN A 177 2.06 -11.01 16.13
N LEU A 178 3.04 -11.68 15.52
CA LEU A 178 3.48 -13.02 15.88
C LEU A 178 5.00 -13.07 16.09
N THR A 179 5.43 -14.07 16.86
CA THR A 179 6.86 -14.39 16.98
C THR A 179 7.43 -14.84 15.63
N MET A 180 8.73 -14.61 15.38
CA MET A 180 9.37 -15.00 14.12
C MET A 180 9.23 -16.50 13.85
N ALA A 181 9.44 -17.35 14.85
CA ALA A 181 9.27 -18.80 14.71
C ALA A 181 7.86 -19.17 14.21
N ARG A 182 6.81 -18.47 14.66
CA ARG A 182 5.45 -18.72 14.20
C ARG A 182 5.22 -18.20 12.78
N VAL A 183 5.83 -17.08 12.42
CA VAL A 183 5.79 -16.53 11.06
C VAL A 183 6.44 -17.51 10.08
N GLU A 184 7.63 -18.02 10.39
CA GLU A 184 8.34 -19.02 9.58
C GLU A 184 7.52 -20.30 9.38
N GLU A 185 6.95 -20.84 10.45
CA GLU A 185 6.09 -22.02 10.39
C GLU A 185 4.90 -21.81 9.42
N LEU A 186 4.24 -20.65 9.51
CA LEU A 186 3.10 -20.34 8.65
C LEU A 186 3.50 -20.13 7.19
N ILE A 187 4.65 -19.49 6.93
CA ILE A 187 5.21 -19.34 5.58
C ILE A 187 5.49 -20.71 4.97
N ILE A 188 6.21 -21.58 5.70
CA ILE A 188 6.55 -22.92 5.24
C ILE A 188 5.28 -23.71 4.94
N LYS A 189 4.30 -23.65 5.83
CA LYS A 189 3.01 -24.33 5.62
C LYS A 189 2.32 -23.83 4.36
N GLN A 190 2.15 -22.52 4.19
CA GLN A 190 1.47 -21.94 3.04
C GLN A 190 2.16 -22.31 1.72
N LEU A 191 3.49 -22.25 1.67
CA LEU A 191 4.25 -22.66 0.49
C LEU A 191 4.13 -24.16 0.22
N SER A 192 4.09 -25.00 1.27
CA SER A 192 3.89 -26.44 1.14
C SER A 192 2.49 -26.79 0.62
N ASP A 193 1.50 -25.95 0.91
CA ASP A 193 0.13 -26.07 0.38
C ASP A 193 0.02 -25.54 -1.07
N GLY A 194 1.14 -25.10 -1.68
CA GLY A 194 1.20 -24.59 -3.06
C GLY A 194 0.73 -23.14 -3.20
N LEU A 195 0.57 -22.41 -2.12
CA LEU A 195 0.09 -21.02 -2.13
C LEU A 195 1.27 -20.04 -1.98
N PRO A 196 1.32 -18.99 -2.81
CA PRO A 196 2.36 -17.97 -2.69
C PRO A 196 2.18 -17.13 -1.44
N VAL A 197 3.28 -16.60 -0.93
CA VAL A 197 3.29 -15.67 0.21
C VAL A 197 3.63 -14.26 -0.30
N TRP A 198 2.76 -13.31 -0.06
CA TRP A 198 3.09 -11.91 -0.24
C TRP A 198 3.83 -11.44 1.02
N PHE A 199 5.06 -10.99 0.88
CA PHE A 199 5.85 -10.58 2.02
C PHE A 199 6.57 -9.25 1.79
N GLY A 200 6.89 -8.58 2.88
CA GLY A 200 7.79 -7.45 2.93
C GLY A 200 8.68 -7.58 4.17
N SER A 201 9.91 -7.15 4.07
CA SER A 201 10.85 -7.15 5.19
C SER A 201 11.76 -5.92 5.14
N ASP A 202 12.35 -5.57 6.28
CA ASP A 202 13.43 -4.61 6.32
C ASP A 202 14.69 -5.27 5.77
N VAL A 203 15.16 -4.75 4.65
CA VAL A 203 16.32 -5.28 3.94
C VAL A 203 17.52 -4.33 3.97
N SER A 204 17.35 -3.14 4.53
CA SER A 204 18.31 -2.06 4.38
C SER A 204 19.63 -2.34 5.09
N PHE A 205 19.56 -2.96 6.27
CA PHE A 205 20.71 -3.16 7.15
C PHE A 205 21.53 -4.41 6.86
N TYR A 206 20.92 -5.41 6.21
CA TYR A 206 21.52 -6.74 5.98
C TYR A 206 21.84 -6.98 4.51
N ARG A 207 21.69 -5.96 3.67
CA ARG A 207 21.86 -6.08 2.23
C ARG A 207 23.32 -5.84 1.82
N ASP A 208 23.99 -6.87 1.31
CA ASP A 208 25.18 -6.69 0.48
C ASP A 208 24.77 -6.52 -0.99
N ARG A 209 25.03 -5.32 -1.52
CA ARG A 209 24.69 -4.99 -2.92
C ARG A 209 25.60 -5.66 -3.93
N ASN A 210 26.83 -6.01 -3.53
CA ASN A 210 27.82 -6.59 -4.43
C ASN A 210 27.53 -8.08 -4.68
N SER A 211 27.18 -8.80 -3.63
CA SER A 211 26.80 -10.22 -3.72
C SER A 211 25.34 -10.45 -4.02
N ALA A 212 24.51 -9.38 -4.02
CA ALA A 212 23.04 -9.47 -4.14
C ALA A 212 22.40 -10.41 -3.10
N SER A 213 22.95 -10.43 -1.89
CA SER A 213 22.52 -11.28 -0.78
C SER A 213 22.09 -10.46 0.41
N TRP A 214 21.36 -11.10 1.33
CA TRP A 214 21.13 -10.62 2.68
C TRP A 214 21.89 -11.54 3.62
N ASP A 215 22.77 -10.95 4.42
CA ASP A 215 23.66 -11.66 5.32
C ASP A 215 23.80 -10.86 6.62
N ASP A 216 23.69 -11.51 7.74
CA ASP A 216 23.86 -10.89 9.06
C ASP A 216 25.26 -10.30 9.24
N ASN A 217 26.22 -10.78 8.47
CA ASN A 217 27.61 -10.31 8.46
C ASN A 217 27.92 -9.30 7.33
N ALA A 218 26.90 -8.86 6.58
CA ALA A 218 27.10 -7.90 5.47
C ALA A 218 27.73 -6.58 5.92
N LEU A 219 27.49 -6.20 7.18
CA LEU A 219 28.10 -5.07 7.86
C LEU A 219 28.63 -5.52 9.23
N ASP A 220 29.88 -5.28 9.48
CA ASP A 220 30.49 -5.54 10.80
C ASP A 220 30.09 -4.43 11.79
N TYR A 221 28.90 -4.57 12.34
CA TYR A 221 28.36 -3.63 13.30
C TYR A 221 29.14 -3.62 14.63
N GLU A 222 29.76 -4.73 15.02
CA GLU A 222 30.51 -4.82 16.28
C GLU A 222 31.81 -4.02 16.22
N SER A 223 32.47 -4.01 15.08
CA SER A 223 33.71 -3.24 14.91
C SER A 223 33.50 -1.80 14.47
N ALA A 224 32.44 -1.52 13.70
CA ALA A 224 32.15 -0.19 13.20
C ALA A 224 31.44 0.71 14.21
N ILE A 225 30.58 0.13 15.05
CA ILE A 225 29.81 0.84 16.06
C ILE A 225 30.01 0.08 17.38
N ARG A 226 30.93 0.51 18.20
CA ARG A 226 31.07 0.02 19.60
C ARG A 226 29.90 0.47 20.47
N PHE A 227 28.67 0.34 19.96
CA PHE A 227 27.48 0.40 20.78
C PHE A 227 27.22 -0.97 21.37
N ALA A 228 26.70 -0.96 22.60
CA ALA A 228 26.48 -2.14 23.40
C ALA A 228 26.05 -3.33 22.54
N PRO A 229 26.78 -4.45 22.63
CA PRO A 229 26.49 -5.66 21.83
C PRO A 229 25.12 -6.29 22.09
N GLU A 230 24.31 -5.63 22.86
CA GLU A 230 23.00 -6.08 23.34
C GLU A 230 21.85 -5.19 22.83
N PHE A 231 22.10 -4.40 21.76
CA PHE A 231 21.07 -3.56 21.20
C PHE A 231 20.09 -4.43 20.38
N GLU A 232 18.99 -4.79 20.99
CA GLU A 232 17.91 -5.50 20.34
C GLU A 232 16.82 -4.54 19.87
N LYS A 233 16.18 -4.86 18.75
CA LYS A 233 15.05 -4.08 18.23
C LYS A 233 13.91 -3.93 19.23
N ALA A 234 13.77 -4.87 20.17
CA ALA A 234 12.79 -4.80 21.24
C ALA A 234 13.05 -3.65 22.23
N GLN A 235 14.25 -3.08 22.24
CA GLN A 235 14.65 -2.00 23.15
C GLN A 235 14.49 -0.60 22.53
N THR A 236 14.20 -0.50 21.24
CA THR A 236 13.96 0.75 20.50
C THR A 236 12.49 1.02 20.30
#